data_51e273c7c657167032ae01eb796ed628
#
_entry.id   51e273c7c657167032ae01eb796ed628
#
_cell.length_a   1.000
_cell.length_b   1.000
_cell.length_c   1.000
_cell.angle_alpha   90.00
_cell.angle_beta   90.00
_cell.angle_gamma   90.00
#
_symmetry.space_group_name_H-M   'P 1'
#
loop_
_entity.id
_entity.type
_entity.pdbx_description
1 polymer ?
#
loop_
_entity_poly.entity_id
_entity_poly.type
_entity_poly.pdbx_seq_one_letter_code
_entity_poly.pdbx_strand_id
1 'polypeptide(L)'
;MSNTWTGLGIGTKDSKGEWLEMFFSEEKISSSDINSSSKIFEKVTVNDSEAPSSVPEAYLKLHLLSYRLVKPNETNLDGIFGVLKNIVWTSEGPFSVDDFRKKQMETKEVNKHILVHSVDKCPRMTDYVILSDVRIADANRVRLGAYLGPGTTVMHEGFVNFNAGSLGEAMIEGRISQGVVIGDKTDICLLYTSPSPRDSGQ
;
A
#
# COMPACT_ATOMS: atom_id res chain seq x y z
N MET A 1 4.24 -12.60 21.49
CA MET A 1 5.68 -12.43 21.24
C MET A 1 5.81 -11.54 20.02
N SER A 2 6.61 -10.48 20.07
CA SER A 2 6.85 -9.63 18.89
C SER A 2 7.83 -10.34 17.95
N ASN A 3 7.52 -10.34 16.65
CA ASN A 3 8.40 -10.89 15.64
C ASN A 3 9.28 -9.77 15.06
N THR A 4 10.49 -10.14 14.68
CA THR A 4 11.40 -9.27 13.92
C THR A 4 11.43 -9.76 12.48
N TRP A 5 11.30 -8.83 11.54
CA TRP A 5 11.32 -9.12 10.11
C TRP A 5 12.46 -8.36 9.45
N THR A 6 13.16 -9.03 8.55
CA THR A 6 14.21 -8.42 7.73
C THR A 6 13.84 -8.55 6.27
N GLY A 7 13.96 -7.46 5.52
CA GLY A 7 13.74 -7.43 4.07
C GLY A 7 14.92 -6.80 3.34
N LEU A 8 15.19 -7.28 2.13
CA LEU A 8 16.11 -6.67 1.19
C LEU A 8 15.31 -5.97 0.11
N GLY A 9 15.29 -4.64 0.13
CA GLY A 9 14.47 -3.82 -0.74
C GLY A 9 15.27 -3.00 -1.75
N ILE A 10 14.59 -2.57 -2.80
CA ILE A 10 15.08 -1.59 -3.78
C ILE A 10 14.13 -0.41 -3.74
N GLY A 11 14.64 0.80 -3.61
CA GLY A 11 13.79 1.98 -3.49
C GLY A 11 14.24 3.15 -4.34
N THR A 12 13.36 4.12 -4.44
CA THR A 12 13.57 5.37 -5.16
C THR A 12 13.82 6.52 -4.18
N LYS A 13 14.80 7.36 -4.49
CA LYS A 13 15.09 8.59 -3.74
C LYS A 13 14.79 9.82 -4.61
N ASP A 14 14.42 10.90 -3.95
CA ASP A 14 14.28 12.20 -4.59
C ASP A 14 15.64 12.84 -4.90
N SER A 15 15.63 14.01 -5.55
CA SER A 15 16.84 14.78 -5.87
C SER A 15 17.63 15.26 -4.64
N LYS A 16 17.04 15.18 -3.44
CA LYS A 16 17.69 15.51 -2.16
C LYS A 16 18.27 14.29 -1.46
N GLY A 17 18.12 13.09 -2.06
CA GLY A 17 18.57 11.82 -1.51
C GLY A 17 17.65 11.21 -0.46
N GLU A 18 16.43 11.72 -0.30
CA GLU A 18 15.45 11.20 0.66
C GLU A 18 14.60 10.09 0.03
N TRP A 19 14.32 9.04 0.78
CA TRP A 19 13.49 7.94 0.31
C TRP A 19 12.07 8.39 -0.01
N LEU A 20 11.59 8.02 -1.19
CA LEU A 20 10.21 8.18 -1.63
C LEU A 20 9.42 6.90 -1.36
N GLU A 21 9.96 5.77 -1.77
CA GLU A 21 9.31 4.46 -1.66
C GLU A 21 10.35 3.35 -1.60
N MET A 22 9.88 2.11 -1.30
CA MET A 22 10.70 0.93 -1.36
C MET A 22 9.89 -0.31 -1.74
N PHE A 23 10.43 -1.11 -2.65
CA PHE A 23 9.88 -2.39 -3.06
C PHE A 23 10.62 -3.53 -2.37
N PHE A 24 9.87 -4.48 -1.85
CA PHE A 24 10.37 -5.74 -1.31
C PHE A 24 9.71 -6.91 -2.05
N SER A 25 10.51 -7.81 -2.61
CA SER A 25 10.02 -9.10 -3.12
C SER A 25 9.75 -10.04 -1.94
N GLU A 26 8.68 -10.82 -1.99
CA GLU A 26 8.32 -11.78 -0.94
C GLU A 26 9.49 -12.73 -0.59
N GLU A 27 10.20 -13.23 -1.61
CA GLU A 27 11.36 -14.13 -1.45
C GLU A 27 12.55 -13.49 -0.69
N LYS A 28 12.55 -12.17 -0.56
CA LYS A 28 13.60 -11.39 0.13
C LYS A 28 13.13 -10.83 1.46
N ILE A 29 12.06 -11.37 2.01
CA ILE A 29 11.55 -11.07 3.35
C ILE A 29 11.65 -12.33 4.20
N SER A 30 12.16 -12.21 5.43
CA SER A 30 12.28 -13.33 6.35
C SER A 30 12.15 -12.87 7.80
N SER A 31 11.68 -13.78 8.66
CA SER A 31 11.75 -13.63 10.12
C SER A 31 13.13 -13.95 10.69
N SER A 32 14.08 -14.38 9.86
CA SER A 32 15.50 -14.58 10.20
C SER A 32 16.36 -13.53 9.51
N ASP A 33 17.59 -13.39 9.99
CA ASP A 33 18.52 -12.43 9.37
C ASP A 33 18.91 -12.85 7.96
N ILE A 34 18.85 -11.92 7.01
CA ILE A 34 19.22 -12.11 5.61
C ILE A 34 20.48 -11.30 5.32
N ASN A 35 21.48 -11.93 4.75
CA ASN A 35 22.69 -11.25 4.27
C ASN A 35 22.67 -11.15 2.75
N SER A 36 22.93 -9.95 2.23
CA SER A 36 23.14 -9.72 0.80
C SER A 36 24.52 -9.12 0.56
N SER A 37 25.25 -9.70 -0.37
CA SER A 37 26.51 -9.15 -0.88
C SER A 37 26.29 -8.08 -1.99
N SER A 38 25.06 -7.89 -2.44
CA SER A 38 24.72 -6.95 -3.50
C SER A 38 24.54 -5.54 -2.95
N LYS A 39 25.21 -4.56 -3.56
CA LYS A 39 25.09 -3.13 -3.23
C LYS A 39 23.78 -2.47 -3.72
N ILE A 40 22.96 -3.21 -4.46
CA ILE A 40 21.70 -2.71 -5.05
C ILE A 40 20.58 -2.74 -3.99
N PHE A 41 20.64 -3.67 -3.04
CA PHE A 41 19.61 -3.85 -2.04
C PHE A 41 19.93 -3.12 -0.76
N GLU A 42 18.94 -2.42 -0.23
CA GLU A 42 18.94 -1.88 1.13
C GLU A 42 18.38 -2.93 2.09
N LYS A 43 19.11 -3.19 3.18
CA LYS A 43 18.66 -4.10 4.24
C LYS A 43 17.84 -3.31 5.26
N VAL A 44 16.61 -3.72 5.48
CA VAL A 44 15.67 -3.09 6.41
C VAL A 44 15.20 -4.12 7.43
N THR A 45 15.22 -3.76 8.70
CA THR A 45 14.73 -4.63 9.79
C THR A 45 13.66 -3.90 10.58
N VAL A 46 12.54 -4.55 10.86
CA VAL A 46 11.43 -4.02 11.65
C VAL A 46 11.00 -4.99 12.71
N ASN A 47 10.46 -4.46 13.79
CA ASN A 47 9.77 -5.22 14.84
C ASN A 47 8.27 -4.94 14.77
N ASP A 48 7.44 -5.97 14.94
CA ASP A 48 5.98 -5.83 14.85
C ASP A 48 5.42 -4.87 15.91
N SER A 49 6.02 -4.81 17.08
CA SER A 49 5.57 -3.95 18.19
C SER A 49 6.00 -2.49 18.08
N GLU A 50 6.99 -2.17 17.26
CA GLU A 50 7.56 -0.83 17.14
C GLU A 50 6.93 -0.07 15.99
N ALA A 51 6.69 1.23 16.16
CA ALA A 51 6.24 2.11 15.09
C ALA A 51 7.36 2.30 14.04
N PRO A 52 7.01 2.42 12.74
CA PRO A 52 8.02 2.69 11.71
C PRO A 52 8.63 4.07 11.90
N SER A 53 9.96 4.18 11.87
CA SER A 53 10.72 5.42 12.01
C SER A 53 11.17 6.01 10.67
N SER A 54 11.13 5.23 9.61
CA SER A 54 11.61 5.59 8.28
C SER A 54 10.70 5.07 7.16
N VAL A 55 10.82 5.69 5.97
CA VAL A 55 10.08 5.24 4.78
C VAL A 55 10.36 3.76 4.46
N PRO A 56 11.61 3.26 4.43
CA PRO A 56 11.87 1.85 4.21
C PRO A 56 11.18 0.92 5.21
N GLU A 57 11.18 1.25 6.51
CA GLU A 57 10.49 0.46 7.53
C GLU A 57 8.98 0.45 7.35
N ALA A 58 8.38 1.62 7.03
CA ALA A 58 6.96 1.73 6.74
C ALA A 58 6.58 0.83 5.55
N TYR A 59 7.36 0.87 4.46
CA TYR A 59 7.12 0.04 3.28
C TYR A 59 7.29 -1.45 3.56
N LEU A 60 8.29 -1.86 4.34
CA LEU A 60 8.45 -3.27 4.73
C LEU A 60 7.21 -3.76 5.48
N LYS A 61 6.71 -3.01 6.47
CA LYS A 61 5.48 -3.37 7.21
C LYS A 61 4.24 -3.44 6.30
N LEU A 62 4.11 -2.53 5.34
CA LEU A 62 3.00 -2.59 4.37
C LEU A 62 3.10 -3.81 3.45
N HIS A 63 4.32 -4.22 3.04
CA HIS A 63 4.52 -5.44 2.25
C HIS A 63 4.20 -6.69 3.06
N LEU A 64 4.59 -6.76 4.35
CA LEU A 64 4.25 -7.88 5.24
C LEU A 64 2.73 -8.13 5.28
N LEU A 65 1.94 -7.08 5.37
CA LEU A 65 0.48 -7.16 5.32
C LEU A 65 -0.03 -7.64 3.96
N SER A 66 0.46 -7.06 2.87
CA SER A 66 -0.02 -7.40 1.52
C SER A 66 0.42 -8.79 1.06
N TYR A 67 1.59 -9.27 1.48
CA TYR A 67 2.01 -10.67 1.28
C TYR A 67 1.39 -11.66 2.28
N ARG A 68 0.53 -11.19 3.19
CA ARG A 68 -0.13 -12.03 4.20
C ARG A 68 0.82 -12.67 5.21
N LEU A 69 2.03 -12.15 5.36
CA LEU A 69 3.01 -12.62 6.34
C LEU A 69 2.64 -12.18 7.76
N VAL A 70 1.92 -11.07 7.87
CA VAL A 70 1.37 -10.52 9.12
C VAL A 70 -0.08 -10.13 8.87
N LYS A 71 -0.98 -10.41 9.83
CA LYS A 71 -2.39 -10.03 9.73
C LYS A 71 -2.60 -8.56 10.09
N PRO A 72 -3.72 -7.95 9.64
CA PRO A 72 -4.07 -6.61 10.07
C PRO A 72 -4.16 -6.52 11.60
N ASN A 73 -3.69 -5.40 12.14
CA ASN A 73 -3.61 -5.12 13.59
C ASN A 73 -2.56 -5.94 14.37
N GLU A 74 -1.77 -6.78 13.71
CA GLU A 74 -0.68 -7.52 14.35
C GLU A 74 0.68 -6.79 14.25
N THR A 75 0.77 -5.71 13.45
CA THR A 75 1.97 -4.86 13.37
C THR A 75 1.63 -3.41 13.71
N ASN A 76 2.53 -2.76 14.46
CA ASN A 76 2.37 -1.35 14.84
C ASN A 76 2.67 -0.44 13.64
N LEU A 77 1.68 0.36 13.25
CA LEU A 77 1.75 1.37 12.19
C LEU A 77 1.51 2.79 12.69
N ASP A 78 1.63 3.02 14.00
CA ASP A 78 1.46 4.33 14.59
C ASP A 78 2.40 5.35 13.94
N GLY A 79 1.89 6.54 13.67
CA GLY A 79 2.67 7.60 13.05
C GLY A 79 3.05 7.40 11.59
N ILE A 80 2.63 6.32 10.91
CA ILE A 80 3.02 6.02 9.53
C ILE A 80 2.76 7.19 8.55
N PHE A 81 1.68 7.95 8.73
CA PHE A 81 1.40 9.14 7.92
C PHE A 81 2.39 10.28 8.13
N GLY A 82 3.08 10.34 9.26
CA GLY A 82 4.18 11.27 9.52
C GLY A 82 5.45 10.87 8.79
N VAL A 83 5.67 9.57 8.62
CA VAL A 83 6.85 8.98 7.96
C VAL A 83 6.71 9.00 6.44
N LEU A 84 5.54 8.61 5.92
CA LEU A 84 5.27 8.59 4.48
C LEU A 84 5.16 10.00 3.91
N LYS A 85 5.81 10.21 2.77
CA LYS A 85 5.77 11.45 2.00
C LYS A 85 4.57 11.50 1.06
N ASN A 86 4.13 12.71 0.72
CA ASN A 86 3.18 12.91 -0.37
C ASN A 86 3.94 12.83 -1.70
N ILE A 87 3.59 11.88 -2.53
CA ILE A 87 4.31 11.46 -3.74
C ILE A 87 3.41 11.60 -4.96
N VAL A 88 3.98 12.03 -6.08
CA VAL A 88 3.33 12.00 -7.39
C VAL A 88 3.61 10.64 -8.02
N TRP A 89 2.59 9.80 -8.07
CA TRP A 89 2.64 8.46 -8.68
C TRP A 89 2.37 8.57 -10.17
N THR A 90 3.32 8.12 -10.99
CA THR A 90 3.25 8.29 -12.45
C THR A 90 3.56 6.99 -13.21
N SER A 91 3.31 7.01 -14.52
CA SER A 91 3.72 5.93 -15.42
C SER A 91 5.26 5.77 -15.53
N GLU A 92 6.03 6.74 -15.09
CA GLU A 92 7.51 6.71 -15.07
C GLU A 92 8.07 6.48 -13.66
N GLY A 93 7.22 6.12 -12.69
CA GLY A 93 7.59 5.89 -11.30
C GLY A 93 7.18 7.02 -10.34
N PRO A 94 7.62 6.96 -9.08
CA PRO A 94 7.33 7.95 -8.06
C PRO A 94 8.25 9.15 -8.15
N PHE A 95 7.69 10.34 -7.92
CA PHE A 95 8.43 11.59 -7.83
C PHE A 95 8.04 12.38 -6.59
N SER A 96 8.99 13.13 -6.01
CA SER A 96 8.62 14.23 -5.12
C SER A 96 7.83 15.27 -5.91
N VAL A 97 6.99 16.04 -5.23
CA VAL A 97 6.18 17.09 -5.90
C VAL A 97 7.09 18.10 -6.62
N ASP A 98 8.23 18.46 -6.01
CA ASP A 98 9.18 19.42 -6.57
C ASP A 98 9.92 18.87 -7.80
N ASP A 99 10.36 17.62 -7.74
CA ASP A 99 11.04 16.97 -8.87
C ASP A 99 10.07 16.73 -10.02
N PHE A 100 8.82 16.35 -9.72
CA PHE A 100 7.81 16.17 -10.76
C PHE A 100 7.50 17.47 -11.51
N ARG A 101 7.40 18.60 -10.82
CA ARG A 101 7.19 19.89 -11.48
C ARG A 101 8.29 20.23 -12.49
N LYS A 102 9.55 19.96 -12.15
CA LYS A 102 10.68 20.14 -13.09
C LYS A 102 10.56 19.18 -14.26
N LYS A 103 10.35 17.89 -13.97
CA LYS A 103 10.19 16.84 -14.98
C LYS A 103 9.02 17.11 -15.92
N GLN A 104 7.92 17.63 -15.39
CA GLN A 104 6.74 18.01 -16.18
C GLN A 104 7.05 19.12 -17.19
N MET A 105 7.83 20.13 -16.80
CA MET A 105 8.26 21.19 -17.70
C MET A 105 9.13 20.64 -18.83
N GLU A 106 10.19 19.89 -18.50
CA GLU A 106 11.08 19.23 -19.48
C GLU A 106 10.29 18.38 -20.48
N THR A 107 9.30 17.64 -19.98
CA THR A 107 8.46 16.75 -20.80
C THR A 107 7.57 17.54 -21.75
N LYS A 108 7.01 18.66 -21.28
CA LYS A 108 6.19 19.57 -22.10
C LYS A 108 7.00 20.25 -23.22
N GLU A 109 8.23 20.64 -22.95
CA GLU A 109 9.14 21.24 -23.95
C GLU A 109 9.37 20.32 -25.16
N VAL A 110 9.35 19.00 -24.95
CA VAL A 110 9.49 18.00 -26.03
C VAL A 110 8.14 17.41 -26.48
N ASN A 111 7.04 18.06 -26.11
CA ASN A 111 5.65 17.66 -26.46
C ASN A 111 5.30 16.22 -26.05
N LYS A 112 5.80 15.78 -24.87
CA LYS A 112 5.45 14.50 -24.27
C LYS A 112 4.56 14.69 -23.04
N HIS A 113 3.92 13.61 -22.61
CA HIS A 113 3.08 13.59 -21.41
C HIS A 113 3.45 12.40 -20.52
N ILE A 114 3.58 12.66 -19.22
CA ILE A 114 3.66 11.64 -18.20
C ILE A 114 2.27 11.48 -17.59
N LEU A 115 1.76 10.26 -17.55
CA LEU A 115 0.49 9.98 -16.91
C LEU A 115 0.65 10.01 -15.40
N VAL A 116 -0.11 10.87 -14.73
CA VAL A 116 -0.19 10.92 -13.26
C VAL A 116 -1.36 10.06 -12.81
N HIS A 117 -1.09 9.05 -12.00
CA HIS A 117 -2.10 8.16 -11.44
C HIS A 117 -2.74 8.76 -10.18
N SER A 118 -1.92 9.32 -9.31
CA SER A 118 -2.37 9.93 -8.05
C SER A 118 -1.29 10.83 -7.43
N VAL A 119 -1.71 11.62 -6.44
CA VAL A 119 -0.82 12.33 -5.52
C VAL A 119 -1.25 11.91 -4.12
N ASP A 120 -0.53 10.98 -3.51
CA ASP A 120 -0.90 10.38 -2.21
C ASP A 120 0.34 9.88 -1.47
N LYS A 121 0.21 9.66 -0.18
CA LYS A 121 1.21 9.02 0.68
C LYS A 121 1.23 7.50 0.52
N CYS A 122 0.09 6.89 0.18
CA CYS A 122 -0.06 5.45 0.06
C CYS A 122 -0.16 5.03 -1.40
N PRO A 123 0.74 4.17 -1.91
CA PRO A 123 0.64 3.64 -3.26
C PRO A 123 -0.47 2.60 -3.41
N ARG A 124 -0.79 2.28 -4.65
CA ARG A 124 -1.64 1.15 -5.00
C ARG A 124 -0.92 -0.17 -4.66
N MET A 125 -1.66 -1.13 -4.12
CA MET A 125 -1.11 -2.46 -3.83
C MET A 125 -0.51 -3.12 -5.09
N THR A 126 -1.22 -3.05 -6.20
CA THR A 126 -0.85 -3.72 -7.45
C THR A 126 0.43 -3.21 -8.10
N ASP A 127 0.94 -2.06 -7.69
CA ASP A 127 2.26 -1.57 -8.15
C ASP A 127 3.43 -2.28 -7.44
N TYR A 128 3.15 -3.00 -6.36
CA TYR A 128 4.14 -3.66 -5.49
C TYR A 128 3.88 -5.16 -5.31
N VAL A 129 2.62 -5.54 -5.06
CA VAL A 129 2.23 -6.90 -4.73
C VAL A 129 1.11 -7.35 -5.65
N ILE A 130 1.35 -8.45 -6.36
CA ILE A 130 0.37 -9.11 -7.22
C ILE A 130 0.06 -10.49 -6.62
N LEU A 131 -1.18 -10.68 -6.19
CA LEU A 131 -1.68 -11.95 -5.69
C LEU A 131 -2.45 -12.68 -6.79
N SER A 132 -2.17 -13.95 -7.00
CA SER A 132 -2.79 -14.76 -8.08
C SER A 132 -4.20 -15.24 -7.76
N ASP A 133 -4.57 -15.23 -6.50
CA ASP A 133 -5.80 -15.81 -5.94
C ASP A 133 -6.84 -14.78 -5.50
N VAL A 134 -6.69 -13.53 -5.94
CA VAL A 134 -7.63 -12.43 -5.69
C VAL A 134 -8.00 -11.71 -6.99
N ARG A 135 -9.11 -10.99 -6.97
CA ARG A 135 -9.55 -10.12 -8.07
C ARG A 135 -9.64 -8.68 -7.57
N ILE A 136 -9.02 -7.76 -8.28
CA ILE A 136 -9.08 -6.31 -8.01
C ILE A 136 -9.53 -5.65 -9.30
N ALA A 137 -10.77 -5.15 -9.32
CA ALA A 137 -11.37 -4.56 -10.53
C ALA A 137 -10.82 -3.17 -10.85
N ASP A 138 -10.45 -2.38 -9.82
CA ASP A 138 -9.78 -1.08 -9.96
C ASP A 138 -8.57 -1.00 -9.02
N ALA A 139 -7.38 -0.92 -9.61
CA ALA A 139 -6.12 -0.83 -8.90
C ALA A 139 -6.04 0.35 -7.91
N ASN A 140 -6.71 1.47 -8.21
CA ASN A 140 -6.70 2.67 -7.36
C ASN A 140 -7.49 2.49 -6.06
N ARG A 141 -8.23 1.41 -5.93
CA ARG A 141 -9.12 1.15 -4.80
C ARG A 141 -8.49 0.29 -3.70
N VAL A 142 -7.31 -0.27 -3.94
CA VAL A 142 -6.62 -1.10 -2.95
C VAL A 142 -5.24 -0.53 -2.66
N ARG A 143 -5.01 -0.14 -1.42
CA ARG A 143 -3.74 0.41 -0.97
C ARG A 143 -2.74 -0.69 -0.63
N LEU A 144 -1.45 -0.44 -0.86
CA LEU A 144 -0.38 -1.27 -0.31
C LEU A 144 -0.53 -1.34 1.22
N GLY A 145 -0.42 -2.53 1.78
CA GLY A 145 -0.75 -2.81 3.18
C GLY A 145 -2.18 -3.32 3.39
N ALA A 146 -3.00 -3.44 2.34
CA ALA A 146 -4.24 -4.18 2.39
C ALA A 146 -3.95 -5.69 2.48
N TYR A 147 -4.70 -6.40 3.32
CA TYR A 147 -4.65 -7.85 3.47
C TYR A 147 -5.85 -8.46 2.76
N LEU A 148 -5.62 -9.08 1.61
CA LEU A 148 -6.69 -9.73 0.86
C LEU A 148 -6.55 -11.24 0.99
N GLY A 149 -7.43 -11.90 1.73
CA GLY A 149 -7.46 -13.35 1.86
C GLY A 149 -7.71 -14.05 0.52
N PRO A 150 -7.35 -15.34 0.39
CA PRO A 150 -7.61 -16.12 -0.83
C PRO A 150 -9.07 -16.06 -1.24
N GLY A 151 -9.33 -15.92 -2.55
CA GLY A 151 -10.70 -15.85 -3.09
C GLY A 151 -11.36 -14.47 -2.99
N THR A 152 -10.72 -13.48 -2.39
CA THR A 152 -11.28 -12.13 -2.28
C THR A 152 -11.44 -11.47 -3.64
N THR A 153 -12.60 -10.85 -3.85
CA THR A 153 -12.90 -9.98 -4.99
C THR A 153 -13.19 -8.56 -4.50
N VAL A 154 -12.40 -7.59 -4.95
CA VAL A 154 -12.67 -6.17 -4.76
C VAL A 154 -13.26 -5.61 -6.05
N MET A 155 -14.54 -5.20 -5.98
CA MET A 155 -15.27 -4.65 -7.13
C MET A 155 -14.86 -3.19 -7.39
N HIS A 156 -15.33 -2.60 -8.50
CA HIS A 156 -14.95 -1.25 -8.95
C HIS A 156 -15.18 -0.16 -7.89
N GLU A 157 -16.26 -0.27 -7.11
CA GLU A 157 -16.58 0.68 -6.04
C GLU A 157 -15.99 0.28 -4.69
N GLY A 158 -15.55 -0.98 -4.57
CA GLY A 158 -14.90 -1.48 -3.36
C GLY A 158 -13.62 -0.72 -3.07
N PHE A 159 -13.35 -0.48 -1.78
CA PHE A 159 -12.11 0.17 -1.33
C PHE A 159 -11.55 -0.55 -0.11
N VAL A 160 -10.26 -0.90 -0.17
CA VAL A 160 -9.55 -1.51 0.97
C VAL A 160 -8.34 -0.67 1.35
N ASN A 161 -8.35 -0.18 2.60
CA ASN A 161 -7.25 0.59 3.15
C ASN A 161 -6.09 -0.33 3.59
N PHE A 162 -4.91 0.25 3.88
CA PHE A 162 -3.84 -0.48 4.54
C PHE A 162 -4.26 -0.89 5.96
N ASN A 163 -3.63 -1.93 6.52
CA ASN A 163 -3.97 -2.51 7.82
C ASN A 163 -5.46 -2.91 7.93
N ALA A 164 -6.05 -3.34 6.82
CA ALA A 164 -7.47 -3.71 6.73
C ALA A 164 -7.61 -4.82 5.68
N GLY A 165 -8.72 -5.52 5.68
CA GLY A 165 -9.01 -6.50 4.64
C GLY A 165 -9.82 -7.69 5.07
N SER A 166 -9.72 -8.79 4.29
CA SER A 166 -10.46 -10.03 4.43
C SER A 166 -9.56 -11.18 4.85
N LEU A 167 -10.02 -12.05 5.74
CA LEU A 167 -9.25 -13.23 6.16
C LEU A 167 -9.44 -14.44 5.24
N GLY A 168 -10.40 -14.41 4.33
CA GLY A 168 -10.71 -15.47 3.37
C GLY A 168 -11.51 -14.93 2.19
N GLU A 169 -12.30 -15.80 1.58
CA GLU A 169 -13.18 -15.44 0.47
C GLU A 169 -14.14 -14.31 0.86
N ALA A 170 -14.19 -13.26 0.05
CA ALA A 170 -15.06 -12.11 0.31
C ALA A 170 -15.39 -11.36 -0.97
N MET A 171 -16.60 -10.79 -1.04
CA MET A 171 -17.02 -9.85 -2.06
C MET A 171 -17.05 -8.44 -1.46
N ILE A 172 -16.21 -7.54 -1.97
CA ILE A 172 -16.07 -6.19 -1.42
C ILE A 172 -16.54 -5.18 -2.47
N GLU A 173 -17.75 -4.68 -2.30
CA GLU A 173 -18.32 -3.59 -3.08
C GLU A 173 -18.26 -2.25 -2.33
N GLY A 174 -18.25 -2.30 -1.01
CA GLY A 174 -18.16 -1.15 -0.12
C GLY A 174 -16.74 -0.82 0.33
N ARG A 175 -16.65 0.06 1.35
CA ARG A 175 -15.38 0.54 1.90
C ARG A 175 -14.96 -0.24 3.15
N ILE A 176 -13.73 -0.77 3.14
CA ILE A 176 -13.07 -1.29 4.34
C ILE A 176 -12.03 -0.28 4.81
N SER A 177 -12.31 0.36 5.93
CA SER A 177 -11.44 1.37 6.53
C SER A 177 -10.28 0.74 7.29
N GLN A 178 -9.24 1.52 7.55
CA GLN A 178 -8.06 1.08 8.33
C GLN A 178 -8.47 0.41 9.65
N GLY A 179 -7.86 -0.70 9.98
CA GLY A 179 -8.10 -1.49 11.19
C GLY A 179 -9.31 -2.43 11.11
N VAL A 180 -10.13 -2.31 10.05
CA VAL A 180 -11.31 -3.19 9.88
C VAL A 180 -10.90 -4.50 9.20
N VAL A 181 -11.27 -5.61 9.81
CA VAL A 181 -11.03 -6.96 9.31
C VAL A 181 -12.35 -7.69 9.15
N ILE A 182 -12.59 -8.24 7.97
CA ILE A 182 -13.78 -9.06 7.70
C ILE A 182 -13.41 -10.56 7.63
N GLY A 183 -14.34 -11.40 8.05
CA GLY A 183 -14.17 -12.85 8.04
C GLY A 183 -14.30 -13.46 6.66
N ASP A 184 -14.11 -14.78 6.63
CA ASP A 184 -14.36 -15.60 5.44
C ASP A 184 -15.86 -15.58 5.06
N LYS A 185 -16.14 -15.66 3.75
CA LYS A 185 -17.50 -15.65 3.16
C LYS A 185 -18.32 -14.43 3.53
N THR A 186 -17.67 -13.26 3.58
CA THR A 186 -18.33 -11.99 3.90
C THR A 186 -18.57 -11.18 2.64
N ASP A 187 -19.81 -10.68 2.50
CA ASP A 187 -20.18 -9.73 1.44
C ASP A 187 -20.32 -8.33 2.05
N ILE A 188 -19.54 -7.39 1.54
CA ILE A 188 -19.63 -5.96 1.89
C ILE A 188 -20.28 -5.24 0.72
N CYS A 189 -21.62 -5.07 0.84
CA CYS A 189 -22.40 -4.38 -0.18
C CYS A 189 -22.09 -2.89 -0.23
N LEU A 190 -22.28 -2.30 -1.41
CA LEU A 190 -22.32 -0.87 -1.59
C LEU A 190 -23.58 -0.34 -0.87
N LEU A 191 -23.41 0.36 0.23
CA LEU A 191 -24.49 1.12 0.84
C LEU A 191 -24.77 2.33 -0.07
N TYR A 192 -25.73 2.21 -0.99
CA TYR A 192 -26.44 3.38 -1.47
C TYR A 192 -27.05 4.05 -0.25
N THR A 193 -26.72 5.30 -0.04
CA THR A 193 -27.23 6.10 1.07
C THR A 193 -28.71 5.84 1.22
N SER A 194 -29.11 5.26 2.37
CA SER A 194 -30.49 5.38 2.83
C SER A 194 -30.88 6.84 2.70
N PRO A 195 -32.06 7.17 2.17
CA PRO A 195 -32.49 8.55 2.14
C PRO A 195 -32.28 9.15 3.52
N SER A 196 -31.67 10.33 3.56
CA SER A 196 -31.43 11.03 4.83
C SER A 196 -32.74 11.08 5.60
N PRO A 197 -32.73 10.94 6.94
CA PRO A 197 -33.94 11.15 7.74
C PRO A 197 -34.64 12.49 7.48
N ARG A 198 -33.96 13.45 6.84
CA ARG A 198 -34.57 14.70 6.35
C ARG A 198 -35.37 14.52 5.07
N ASP A 199 -35.14 13.46 4.29
CA ASP A 199 -35.84 13.19 3.03
C ASP A 199 -37.09 12.32 3.26
N SER A 200 -37.27 11.74 4.45
CA SER A 200 -38.43 10.93 4.84
C SER A 200 -39.54 11.74 5.52
N GLY A 201 -39.44 13.06 5.52
CA GLY A 201 -40.40 13.96 6.16
C GLY A 201 -41.29 14.68 5.15
N GLN A 202 -42.12 13.94 4.41
CA GLN A 202 -43.36 14.45 3.80
C GLN A 202 -44.46 13.41 3.89
#